data_b9dfebddedf25593a5c6941026ff3f9c
#
_entry.id   b9dfebddedf25593a5c6941026ff3f9c
#
_cell.length_a   1.000
_cell.length_b   1.000
_cell.length_c   1.000
_cell.angle_alpha   90.00
_cell.angle_beta   90.00
_cell.angle_gamma   90.00
#
_symmetry.space_group_name_H-M   'P 1'
#
loop_
_entity.id
_entity.type
_entity.pdbx_description
1 polymer ?
#
loop_
_entity_poly.entity_id
_entity_poly.type
_entity_poly.pdbx_seq_one_letter_code
_entity_poly.pdbx_strand_id
1 'polypeptide(L)'
;IIFILTDDLGYGDLSSYGSETIKTTNIDKLAEDGVKLTSYYAAQPVCSASRAAILTGAYANRIGIYNAFGPTSNSGINSNEYTLAEMLKDNGYETGIFGKWHLGSKKEFFPTNHGFDEFYGILYSNDMWRWHPENPEGYPQDLLLYRNENAILEITDQSNLTKDITTESINFIEKNKGNPFFLYIAHPQPHVPLFVSEDFEDLTGNGIYADVITEIDYSVGRVLDKIEESGLTENTIIVFTSDNGPWLSYGDHAGSSGIYREGKGTTWEGGVRVPSVIKFTNGLKPSIIDEPVMAIDW
;
A
#
# COMPACT_ATOMS: atom_id res chain seq x y z
N ILE A 1 -15.33 -3.64 -0.30
CA ILE A 1 -14.39 -2.50 -0.25
C ILE A 1 -12.99 -3.03 -0.53
N ILE A 2 -12.25 -2.36 -1.42
CA ILE A 2 -10.84 -2.67 -1.71
C ILE A 2 -10.02 -1.41 -1.48
N PHE A 3 -8.98 -1.51 -0.65
CA PHE A 3 -8.05 -0.44 -0.36
C PHE A 3 -6.65 -0.85 -0.83
N ILE A 4 -6.12 -0.19 -1.84
CA ILE A 4 -4.80 -0.47 -2.43
C ILE A 4 -3.84 0.63 -1.96
N LEU A 5 -2.86 0.25 -1.17
CA LEU A 5 -1.83 1.12 -0.62
C LEU A 5 -0.48 0.74 -1.19
N THR A 6 0.25 1.72 -1.69
CA THR A 6 1.66 1.59 -2.07
C THR A 6 2.57 2.19 -1.00
N ASP A 7 3.83 1.84 -1.03
CA ASP A 7 4.85 2.28 -0.09
C ASP A 7 5.83 3.23 -0.78
N ASP A 8 5.93 4.46 -0.32
CA ASP A 8 6.81 5.51 -0.88
C ASP A 8 6.50 5.96 -2.32
N LEU A 9 5.30 5.74 -2.84
CA LEU A 9 4.91 6.22 -4.17
C LEU A 9 4.74 7.73 -4.16
N GLY A 10 5.45 8.40 -5.06
CA GLY A 10 5.41 9.85 -5.18
C GLY A 10 4.20 10.38 -5.96
N TYR A 11 3.85 11.64 -5.72
CA TYR A 11 2.75 12.31 -6.43
C TYR A 11 2.95 12.31 -7.95
N GLY A 12 4.19 12.47 -8.42
CA GLY A 12 4.54 12.55 -9.83
C GLY A 12 4.80 11.21 -10.52
N ASP A 13 4.55 10.07 -9.87
CA ASP A 13 4.90 8.75 -10.42
C ASP A 13 3.82 8.15 -11.32
N LEU A 14 2.59 8.64 -11.25
CA LEU A 14 1.49 8.17 -12.08
C LEU A 14 1.25 9.07 -13.28
N SER A 15 0.93 8.49 -14.45
CA SER A 15 0.65 9.27 -15.66
C SER A 15 -0.56 10.20 -15.49
N SER A 16 -1.60 9.77 -14.77
CA SER A 16 -2.74 10.63 -14.42
C SER A 16 -2.39 11.79 -13.48
N TYR A 17 -1.24 11.75 -12.81
CA TYR A 17 -0.72 12.81 -11.94
C TYR A 17 0.48 13.55 -12.54
N GLY A 18 0.81 13.31 -13.81
CA GLY A 18 1.78 14.10 -14.56
C GLY A 18 3.11 13.40 -14.87
N SER A 19 3.25 12.09 -14.60
CA SER A 19 4.41 11.35 -15.06
C SER A 19 4.45 11.29 -16.58
N GLU A 20 5.57 11.72 -17.18
CA GLU A 20 5.78 11.66 -18.62
C GLU A 20 6.51 10.37 -19.04
N THR A 21 7.21 9.74 -18.11
CA THR A 21 8.08 8.58 -18.35
C THR A 21 7.45 7.24 -17.96
N ILE A 22 6.60 7.24 -16.94
CA ILE A 22 5.93 6.03 -16.45
C ILE A 22 4.49 6.01 -16.95
N LYS A 23 4.04 4.87 -17.48
CA LYS A 23 2.66 4.67 -17.93
C LYS A 23 1.91 3.78 -16.95
N THR A 24 0.81 4.29 -16.41
CA THR A 24 -0.01 3.62 -15.39
C THR A 24 -1.45 3.46 -15.88
N THR A 25 -1.60 2.71 -16.98
CA THR A 25 -2.86 2.63 -17.76
C THR A 25 -4.06 2.16 -16.92
N ASN A 26 -3.85 1.22 -16.00
CA ASN A 26 -4.93 0.67 -15.18
C ASN A 26 -5.32 1.63 -14.05
N ILE A 27 -4.34 2.25 -13.40
CA ILE A 27 -4.57 3.27 -12.37
C ILE A 27 -5.17 4.54 -13.00
N ASP A 28 -4.74 4.91 -14.22
CA ASP A 28 -5.31 6.03 -14.97
C ASP A 28 -6.78 5.78 -15.30
N LYS A 29 -7.13 4.56 -15.74
CA LYS A 29 -8.53 4.18 -15.97
C LYS A 29 -9.35 4.22 -14.67
N LEU A 30 -8.77 3.79 -13.55
CA LEU A 30 -9.42 3.93 -12.25
C LEU A 30 -9.70 5.39 -11.92
N ALA A 31 -8.76 6.31 -12.24
CA ALA A 31 -8.89 7.75 -12.04
C ALA A 31 -9.91 8.39 -13.00
N GLU A 32 -9.95 7.94 -14.26
CA GLU A 32 -10.91 8.40 -15.27
C GLU A 32 -12.34 8.00 -14.92
N ASP A 33 -12.53 6.77 -14.43
CA ASP A 33 -13.83 6.21 -14.05
C ASP A 33 -14.27 6.60 -12.63
N GLY A 34 -13.40 7.20 -11.84
CA GLY A 34 -13.59 7.53 -10.44
C GLY A 34 -13.40 9.01 -10.12
N VAL A 35 -13.07 9.27 -8.87
CA VAL A 35 -12.72 10.60 -8.36
C VAL A 35 -11.23 10.66 -8.12
N LYS A 36 -10.55 11.56 -8.82
CA LYS A 36 -9.14 11.88 -8.60
C LYS A 36 -9.01 12.97 -7.55
N LEU A 37 -8.33 12.67 -6.45
CA LEU A 37 -8.07 13.62 -5.36
C LEU A 37 -6.70 14.28 -5.59
N THR A 38 -6.66 15.55 -5.93
CA THR A 38 -5.40 16.25 -6.21
C THR A 38 -4.77 16.86 -4.95
N SER A 39 -5.54 16.92 -3.85
CA SER A 39 -5.10 17.42 -2.53
C SER A 39 -5.35 16.38 -1.44
N TYR A 40 -4.89 15.13 -1.68
CA TYR A 40 -4.93 14.08 -0.68
C TYR A 40 -3.63 14.04 0.12
N TYR A 41 -3.75 13.99 1.45
CA TYR A 41 -2.64 14.07 2.38
C TYR A 41 -2.52 12.80 3.22
N ALA A 42 -1.35 12.16 3.15
CA ALA A 42 -0.93 11.20 4.16
C ALA A 42 -0.85 11.90 5.53
N ALA A 43 -1.30 11.22 6.59
CA ALA A 43 -1.35 11.82 7.92
C ALA A 43 0.04 12.00 8.55
N GLN A 44 1.04 11.29 8.04
CA GLN A 44 2.44 11.34 8.46
C GLN A 44 3.36 11.07 7.26
N PRO A 45 4.56 11.66 7.22
CA PRO A 45 5.51 11.44 6.14
C PRO A 45 6.36 10.16 6.32
N VAL A 46 5.84 9.14 7.04
CA VAL A 46 6.57 7.90 7.34
C VAL A 46 5.61 6.72 7.52
N CYS A 47 6.02 5.56 7.01
CA CYS A 47 5.18 4.36 6.80
C CYS A 47 4.31 3.95 8.01
N SER A 48 4.89 3.51 9.14
CA SER A 48 4.10 2.95 10.27
C SER A 48 3.11 3.99 10.82
N ALA A 49 3.54 5.22 10.98
CA ALA A 49 2.68 6.29 11.51
C ALA A 49 1.53 6.62 10.54
N SER A 50 1.80 6.67 9.24
CA SER A 50 0.76 6.88 8.23
C SER A 50 -0.21 5.70 8.15
N ARG A 51 0.29 4.47 8.13
CA ARG A 51 -0.53 3.23 8.09
C ARG A 51 -1.43 3.11 9.31
N ALA A 52 -0.91 3.46 10.51
CA ALA A 52 -1.72 3.51 11.72
C ALA A 52 -2.84 4.52 11.60
N ALA A 53 -2.57 5.72 11.07
CA ALA A 53 -3.57 6.76 10.89
C ALA A 53 -4.68 6.35 9.90
N ILE A 54 -4.32 5.70 8.78
CA ILE A 54 -5.30 5.14 7.81
C ILE A 54 -6.24 4.15 8.51
N LEU A 55 -5.67 3.22 9.29
CA LEU A 55 -6.47 2.15 9.89
C LEU A 55 -7.29 2.57 11.12
N THR A 56 -6.90 3.65 11.81
CA THR A 56 -7.57 4.06 13.05
C THR A 56 -8.40 5.33 12.93
N GLY A 57 -8.29 6.07 11.81
CA GLY A 57 -8.90 7.39 11.66
C GLY A 57 -8.36 8.42 12.67
N ALA A 58 -7.18 8.19 13.24
CA ALA A 58 -6.57 9.02 14.26
C ALA A 58 -5.19 9.51 13.85
N TYR A 59 -4.82 10.72 14.26
CA TYR A 59 -3.43 11.15 14.13
C TYR A 59 -2.52 10.21 14.90
N ALA A 60 -1.51 9.64 14.22
CA ALA A 60 -0.61 8.64 14.80
C ALA A 60 0.05 9.08 16.12
N ASN A 61 0.35 10.37 16.25
CA ASN A 61 0.90 10.94 17.49
C ASN A 61 -0.02 10.76 18.71
N ARG A 62 -1.35 10.74 18.50
CA ARG A 62 -2.33 10.55 19.59
C ARG A 62 -2.37 9.12 20.08
N ILE A 63 -2.02 8.18 19.22
CA ILE A 63 -1.95 6.74 19.54
C ILE A 63 -0.52 6.26 19.82
N GLY A 64 0.42 7.20 20.00
CA GLY A 64 1.80 6.91 20.43
C GLY A 64 2.72 6.39 19.32
N ILE A 65 2.34 6.53 18.04
CA ILE A 65 3.14 6.07 16.90
C ILE A 65 3.73 7.28 16.18
N TYR A 66 5.06 7.44 16.22
CA TYR A 66 5.74 8.64 15.71
C TYR A 66 6.65 8.36 14.50
N ASN A 67 7.12 7.12 14.35
CA ASN A 67 8.11 6.72 13.35
C ASN A 67 7.75 5.35 12.75
N ALA A 68 8.62 4.84 11.87
CA ALA A 68 8.57 3.47 11.40
C ALA A 68 9.07 2.50 12.48
N PHE A 69 8.41 1.37 12.64
CA PHE A 69 8.85 0.31 13.55
C PHE A 69 9.93 -0.57 12.91
N GLY A 70 10.98 -0.86 13.66
CA GLY A 70 11.98 -1.87 13.24
C GLY A 70 11.54 -3.30 13.57
N PRO A 71 12.24 -4.31 13.00
CA PRO A 71 11.91 -5.73 13.20
C PRO A 71 12.02 -6.20 14.65
N THR A 72 12.83 -5.51 15.45
CA THR A 72 13.02 -5.81 16.89
C THR A 72 12.27 -4.88 17.82
N SER A 73 11.39 -4.04 17.27
CA SER A 73 10.58 -3.11 18.07
C SER A 73 9.73 -3.85 19.10
N ASN A 74 9.73 -3.31 20.32
CA ASN A 74 8.84 -3.77 21.37
C ASN A 74 7.47 -3.09 21.35
N SER A 75 7.28 -2.13 20.43
CA SER A 75 6.07 -1.35 20.26
C SER A 75 5.38 -1.69 18.95
N GLY A 76 4.08 -1.48 18.90
CA GLY A 76 3.22 -1.63 17.73
C GLY A 76 1.90 -0.91 17.95
N ILE A 77 0.92 -1.18 17.11
CA ILE A 77 -0.44 -0.67 17.27
C ILE A 77 -1.05 -1.24 18.56
N ASN A 78 -1.65 -0.37 19.37
CA ASN A 78 -2.24 -0.79 20.64
C ASN A 78 -3.58 -1.51 20.39
N SER A 79 -3.83 -2.60 21.13
CA SER A 79 -5.09 -3.38 21.04
C SER A 79 -6.34 -2.60 21.46
N ASN A 80 -6.20 -1.40 22.07
CA ASN A 80 -7.32 -0.52 22.36
C ASN A 80 -7.72 0.40 21.21
N GLU A 81 -6.88 0.46 20.15
CA GLU A 81 -7.19 1.22 18.95
C GLU A 81 -8.15 0.41 18.08
N TYR A 82 -9.34 0.96 17.88
CA TYR A 82 -10.37 0.34 17.04
C TYR A 82 -10.09 0.65 15.58
N THR A 83 -9.76 -0.39 14.81
CA THR A 83 -9.34 -0.24 13.42
C THR A 83 -10.51 -0.26 12.44
N LEU A 84 -10.29 0.27 11.24
CA LEU A 84 -11.22 0.15 10.11
C LEU A 84 -11.57 -1.34 9.82
N ALA A 85 -10.60 -2.24 9.95
CA ALA A 85 -10.83 -3.67 9.75
C ALA A 85 -11.75 -4.26 10.82
N GLU A 86 -11.55 -3.92 12.10
CA GLU A 86 -12.46 -4.32 13.20
C GLU A 86 -13.85 -3.76 13.00
N MET A 87 -13.96 -2.48 12.66
CA MET A 87 -15.25 -1.85 12.39
C MET A 87 -16.01 -2.57 11.26
N LEU A 88 -15.36 -2.89 10.16
CA LEU A 88 -15.98 -3.58 9.03
C LEU A 88 -16.32 -5.03 9.37
N LYS A 89 -15.45 -5.73 10.11
CA LYS A 89 -15.71 -7.08 10.61
C LYS A 89 -16.93 -7.14 11.52
N ASP A 90 -17.06 -6.19 12.46
CA ASP A 90 -18.23 -6.08 13.34
C ASP A 90 -19.53 -5.79 12.55
N ASN A 91 -19.42 -5.29 11.33
CA ASN A 91 -20.53 -5.09 10.39
C ASN A 91 -20.69 -6.21 9.37
N GLY A 92 -20.07 -7.36 9.59
CA GLY A 92 -20.27 -8.59 8.81
C GLY A 92 -19.45 -8.66 7.51
N TYR A 93 -18.36 -7.92 7.43
CA TYR A 93 -17.41 -8.05 6.32
C TYR A 93 -16.37 -9.13 6.61
N GLU A 94 -16.07 -9.96 5.61
CA GLU A 94 -14.87 -10.79 5.59
C GLU A 94 -13.65 -9.89 5.33
N THR A 95 -12.58 -10.03 6.12
CA THR A 95 -11.48 -9.06 6.10
C THR A 95 -10.15 -9.72 5.76
N GLY A 96 -9.42 -9.15 4.81
CA GLY A 96 -8.11 -9.65 4.40
C GLY A 96 -7.10 -8.52 4.19
N ILE A 97 -5.86 -8.75 4.60
CA ILE A 97 -4.72 -7.89 4.31
C ILE A 97 -3.61 -8.69 3.64
N PHE A 98 -3.13 -8.19 2.49
CA PHE A 98 -2.06 -8.83 1.74
C PHE A 98 -0.96 -7.83 1.45
N GLY A 99 0.28 -8.13 1.92
CA GLY A 99 1.46 -7.29 1.77
C GLY A 99 2.07 -6.82 3.08
N LYS A 100 2.52 -5.56 3.13
CA LYS A 100 3.26 -4.97 4.25
C LYS A 100 2.32 -4.47 5.35
N TRP A 101 2.46 -5.03 6.55
CA TRP A 101 1.75 -4.57 7.76
C TRP A 101 2.37 -3.31 8.39
N HIS A 102 3.58 -3.44 8.89
CA HIS A 102 4.40 -2.40 9.49
C HIS A 102 3.84 -1.70 10.75
N LEU A 103 2.96 -2.38 11.49
CA LEU A 103 2.38 -1.85 12.75
C LEU A 103 2.75 -2.68 13.98
N GLY A 104 3.91 -3.35 13.92
CA GLY A 104 4.48 -4.16 14.97
C GLY A 104 4.69 -5.62 14.55
N SER A 105 5.80 -6.22 15.05
CA SER A 105 6.24 -7.57 14.68
C SER A 105 6.08 -8.61 15.80
N LYS A 106 5.60 -8.22 16.98
CA LYS A 106 5.23 -9.17 18.04
C LYS A 106 3.81 -9.68 17.81
N LYS A 107 3.53 -10.88 18.32
CA LYS A 107 2.24 -11.55 18.12
C LYS A 107 1.03 -10.69 18.49
N GLU A 108 1.10 -9.94 19.58
CA GLU A 108 0.03 -9.04 20.02
C GLU A 108 -0.32 -7.93 19.01
N PHE A 109 0.61 -7.64 18.08
CA PHE A 109 0.44 -6.60 17.05
C PHE A 109 0.13 -7.17 15.65
N PHE A 110 -0.07 -8.47 15.52
CA PHE A 110 -0.34 -9.07 14.21
C PHE A 110 -1.67 -8.58 13.63
N PRO A 111 -1.79 -8.49 12.31
CA PRO A 111 -3.03 -8.06 11.65
C PRO A 111 -4.27 -8.82 12.11
N THR A 112 -4.11 -10.11 12.40
CA THR A 112 -5.19 -10.98 12.87
C THR A 112 -5.75 -10.59 14.25
N ASN A 113 -4.99 -9.84 15.03
CA ASN A 113 -5.43 -9.28 16.32
C ASN A 113 -6.02 -7.85 16.18
N HIS A 114 -6.08 -7.33 14.95
CA HIS A 114 -6.56 -5.99 14.62
C HIS A 114 -7.61 -6.02 13.50
N GLY A 115 -8.49 -7.03 13.52
CA GLY A 115 -9.68 -7.11 12.70
C GLY A 115 -9.54 -7.84 11.37
N PHE A 116 -8.36 -8.30 10.96
CA PHE A 116 -8.19 -9.07 9.73
C PHE A 116 -8.35 -10.57 9.96
N ASP A 117 -9.19 -11.23 9.16
CA ASP A 117 -9.40 -12.69 9.19
C ASP A 117 -8.29 -13.43 8.47
N GLU A 118 -7.74 -12.81 7.43
CA GLU A 118 -6.66 -13.39 6.62
C GLU A 118 -5.52 -12.39 6.46
N PHE A 119 -4.29 -12.87 6.64
CA PHE A 119 -3.06 -12.14 6.40
C PHE A 119 -2.08 -12.97 5.55
N TYR A 120 -1.50 -12.34 4.52
CA TYR A 120 -0.35 -12.87 3.79
C TYR A 120 0.61 -11.73 3.50
N GLY A 121 1.84 -11.80 4.02
CA GLY A 121 2.78 -10.72 3.79
C GLY A 121 3.90 -10.63 4.83
N ILE A 122 4.45 -9.43 4.96
CA ILE A 122 5.58 -9.10 5.82
C ILE A 122 5.16 -8.18 6.96
N LEU A 123 5.77 -8.36 8.14
CA LEU A 123 5.38 -7.61 9.35
C LEU A 123 6.08 -6.26 9.49
N TYR A 124 7.17 -6.02 8.78
CA TYR A 124 7.93 -4.77 8.79
C TYR A 124 8.42 -4.44 7.37
N SER A 125 9.21 -3.39 7.22
CA SER A 125 9.62 -2.92 5.89
C SER A 125 10.60 -3.88 5.21
N ASN A 126 10.47 -4.02 3.91
CA ASN A 126 11.22 -4.94 3.07
C ASN A 126 12.74 -4.65 3.01
N ASP A 127 13.15 -3.41 3.33
CA ASP A 127 14.56 -2.99 3.43
C ASP A 127 15.24 -3.44 4.73
N MET A 128 14.48 -3.73 5.77
CA MET A 128 14.97 -4.16 7.08
C MET A 128 15.34 -5.66 7.06
N TRP A 129 16.32 -6.02 6.23
CA TRP A 129 16.57 -7.37 5.75
C TRP A 129 18.07 -7.62 5.56
N ARG A 130 18.57 -8.76 6.05
CA ARG A 130 20.00 -9.10 6.00
C ARG A 130 20.57 -9.31 4.59
N TRP A 131 19.73 -9.55 3.60
CA TRP A 131 20.11 -9.70 2.20
C TRP A 131 19.94 -8.43 1.39
N HIS A 132 19.80 -7.26 2.05
CA HIS A 132 19.65 -5.97 1.37
C HIS A 132 20.87 -5.73 0.45
N PRO A 133 20.64 -5.55 -0.87
CA PRO A 133 21.73 -5.52 -1.85
C PRO A 133 22.72 -4.37 -1.66
N GLU A 134 22.23 -3.24 -1.14
CA GLU A 134 23.02 -2.01 -0.96
C GLU A 134 23.45 -1.80 0.50
N ASN A 135 22.84 -2.49 1.47
CA ASN A 135 23.13 -2.33 2.90
C ASN A 135 23.03 -3.65 3.68
N PRO A 136 23.84 -4.66 3.34
CA PRO A 136 23.74 -5.99 3.95
C PRO A 136 24.10 -6.03 5.45
N GLU A 137 24.78 -5.00 5.96
CA GLU A 137 25.13 -4.88 7.39
C GLU A 137 24.10 -4.08 8.20
N GLY A 138 23.13 -3.45 7.53
CA GLY A 138 22.15 -2.55 8.16
C GLY A 138 21.18 -3.27 9.09
N TYR A 139 20.73 -4.45 8.68
CA TYR A 139 19.77 -5.25 9.44
C TYR A 139 20.16 -6.73 9.41
N PRO A 140 20.49 -7.34 10.56
CA PRO A 140 20.85 -8.76 10.63
C PRO A 140 19.63 -9.70 10.62
N GLN A 141 18.40 -9.18 10.53
CA GLN A 141 17.17 -9.95 10.65
C GLN A 141 16.80 -10.63 9.33
N ASP A 142 16.13 -11.77 9.45
CA ASP A 142 15.47 -12.43 8.35
C ASP A 142 14.17 -11.72 8.02
N LEU A 143 13.88 -11.48 6.76
CA LEU A 143 12.56 -11.05 6.31
C LEU A 143 11.70 -12.32 6.14
N LEU A 144 10.69 -12.47 7.00
CA LEU A 144 9.81 -13.63 6.97
C LEU A 144 8.49 -13.29 6.29
N LEU A 145 8.07 -14.21 5.43
CA LEU A 145 6.72 -14.21 4.85
C LEU A 145 5.78 -14.95 5.80
N TYR A 146 4.67 -14.33 6.10
CA TYR A 146 3.65 -14.88 6.99
C TYR A 146 2.37 -15.25 6.25
N ARG A 147 1.71 -16.30 6.73
CA ARG A 147 0.30 -16.57 6.48
C ARG A 147 -0.41 -16.62 7.84
N ASN A 148 -1.26 -15.64 8.08
CA ASN A 148 -1.84 -15.37 9.40
C ASN A 148 -0.72 -15.19 10.45
N GLU A 149 -0.69 -16.03 11.49
CA GLU A 149 0.32 -15.97 12.55
C GLU A 149 1.55 -16.85 12.29
N ASN A 150 1.60 -17.55 11.17
CA ASN A 150 2.66 -18.51 10.88
C ASN A 150 3.65 -17.96 9.88
N ALA A 151 4.93 -17.92 10.23
CA ALA A 151 5.99 -17.72 9.27
C ALA A 151 6.09 -18.97 8.37
N ILE A 152 5.96 -18.77 7.06
CA ILE A 152 5.90 -19.86 6.08
C ILE A 152 7.15 -19.95 5.21
N LEU A 153 7.91 -18.84 5.11
CA LEU A 153 9.09 -18.74 4.26
C LEU A 153 10.03 -17.66 4.79
N GLU A 154 11.35 -17.87 4.73
CA GLU A 154 12.35 -16.81 4.75
C GLU A 154 12.51 -16.26 3.34
N ILE A 155 12.25 -14.97 3.16
CA ILE A 155 12.41 -14.31 1.88
C ILE A 155 13.90 -14.04 1.66
N THR A 156 14.49 -14.67 0.65
CA THR A 156 15.87 -14.42 0.19
C THR A 156 15.89 -13.65 -1.13
N ASP A 157 14.77 -13.61 -1.83
CA ASP A 157 14.53 -12.88 -3.06
C ASP A 157 13.11 -12.31 -3.02
N GLN A 158 12.98 -11.02 -3.30
CA GLN A 158 11.69 -10.30 -3.24
C GLN A 158 11.01 -10.14 -4.61
N SER A 159 11.62 -10.66 -5.67
CA SER A 159 11.18 -10.42 -7.07
C SER A 159 9.72 -10.82 -7.34
N ASN A 160 9.20 -11.84 -6.65
CA ASN A 160 7.82 -12.27 -6.84
C ASN A 160 6.82 -11.71 -5.80
N LEU A 161 7.26 -10.84 -4.89
CA LEU A 161 6.41 -10.43 -3.77
C LEU A 161 5.16 -9.67 -4.24
N THR A 162 5.27 -8.76 -5.22
CA THR A 162 4.13 -8.05 -5.82
C THR A 162 3.18 -9.02 -6.53
N LYS A 163 3.71 -9.97 -7.29
CA LYS A 163 2.94 -11.01 -7.99
C LYS A 163 2.18 -11.93 -7.02
N ASP A 164 2.83 -12.34 -5.93
CA ASP A 164 2.22 -13.20 -4.92
C ASP A 164 1.10 -12.47 -4.15
N ILE A 165 1.32 -11.23 -3.74
CA ILE A 165 0.31 -10.37 -3.11
C ILE A 165 -0.90 -10.22 -4.02
N THR A 166 -0.68 -10.00 -5.32
CA THR A 166 -1.74 -9.88 -6.33
C THR A 166 -2.55 -11.18 -6.43
N THR A 167 -1.86 -12.32 -6.47
CA THR A 167 -2.47 -13.64 -6.56
C THR A 167 -3.33 -13.93 -5.34
N GLU A 168 -2.83 -13.68 -4.14
CA GLU A 168 -3.58 -13.87 -2.90
C GLU A 168 -4.80 -12.92 -2.81
N SER A 169 -4.66 -11.70 -3.31
CA SER A 169 -5.77 -10.73 -3.40
C SER A 169 -6.89 -11.22 -4.31
N ILE A 170 -6.54 -11.75 -5.48
CA ILE A 170 -7.50 -12.32 -6.45
C ILE A 170 -8.19 -13.56 -5.85
N ASN A 171 -7.44 -14.43 -5.17
CA ASN A 171 -8.00 -15.61 -4.50
C ASN A 171 -8.98 -15.23 -3.39
N PHE A 172 -8.66 -14.18 -2.62
CA PHE A 172 -9.55 -13.66 -1.58
C PHE A 172 -10.85 -13.10 -2.17
N ILE A 173 -10.79 -12.35 -3.28
CA ILE A 173 -11.99 -11.85 -3.98
C ILE A 173 -12.84 -13.04 -4.46
N GLU A 174 -12.23 -14.04 -5.10
CA GLU A 174 -12.96 -15.23 -5.58
C GLU A 174 -13.66 -15.97 -4.43
N LYS A 175 -12.97 -16.16 -3.33
CA LYS A 175 -13.49 -16.84 -2.13
C LYS A 175 -14.68 -16.09 -1.52
N ASN A 176 -14.62 -14.76 -1.50
CA ASN A 176 -15.56 -13.90 -0.77
C ASN A 176 -16.56 -13.15 -1.67
N LYS A 177 -16.63 -13.42 -2.98
CA LYS A 177 -17.50 -12.69 -3.93
C LYS A 177 -18.99 -12.73 -3.61
N GLY A 178 -19.43 -13.68 -2.77
CA GLY A 178 -20.82 -13.80 -2.31
C GLY A 178 -21.11 -13.06 -1.01
N ASN A 179 -20.13 -12.49 -0.35
CA ASN A 179 -20.22 -11.82 0.94
C ASN A 179 -19.71 -10.37 0.86
N PRO A 180 -20.11 -9.47 1.76
CA PRO A 180 -19.39 -8.23 1.97
C PRO A 180 -17.94 -8.52 2.37
N PHE A 181 -16.97 -7.84 1.76
CA PHE A 181 -15.57 -8.01 2.13
C PHE A 181 -14.80 -6.69 2.16
N PHE A 182 -13.76 -6.65 2.98
CA PHE A 182 -12.75 -5.62 3.04
C PHE A 182 -11.39 -6.23 2.70
N LEU A 183 -10.84 -5.83 1.58
CA LEU A 183 -9.53 -6.25 1.11
C LEU A 183 -8.57 -5.07 1.18
N TYR A 184 -7.51 -5.21 1.99
CA TYR A 184 -6.44 -4.22 2.12
C TYR A 184 -5.18 -4.76 1.44
N ILE A 185 -4.88 -4.26 0.24
CA ILE A 185 -3.69 -4.63 -0.54
C ILE A 185 -2.61 -3.61 -0.21
N ALA A 186 -1.59 -4.03 0.53
CA ALA A 186 -0.51 -3.18 1.01
C ALA A 186 0.80 -3.53 0.32
N HIS A 187 0.98 -3.07 -0.92
CA HIS A 187 2.21 -3.31 -1.66
C HIS A 187 3.42 -2.79 -0.89
N PRO A 188 4.48 -3.59 -0.69
CA PRO A 188 5.73 -3.12 -0.09
C PRO A 188 6.59 -2.32 -1.08
N GLN A 189 6.26 -2.34 -2.37
CA GLN A 189 6.87 -1.56 -3.44
C GLN A 189 6.05 -0.28 -3.68
N PRO A 190 6.65 0.79 -4.22
CA PRO A 190 8.02 0.94 -4.72
C PRO A 190 9.06 1.35 -3.66
N HIS A 191 8.89 0.98 -2.38
CA HIS A 191 9.92 1.17 -1.36
C HIS A 191 11.19 0.38 -1.71
N VAL A 192 12.34 1.00 -1.54
CA VAL A 192 13.65 0.35 -1.73
C VAL A 192 13.87 -0.78 -0.71
N PRO A 193 14.67 -1.84 -1.05
CA PRO A 193 15.25 -2.11 -2.35
C PRO A 193 14.19 -2.53 -3.37
N LEU A 194 14.39 -2.11 -4.63
CA LEU A 194 13.44 -2.35 -5.70
C LEU A 194 13.58 -3.76 -6.26
N PHE A 195 12.46 -4.43 -6.46
CA PHE A 195 12.36 -5.75 -7.07
C PHE A 195 11.16 -5.83 -7.98
N VAL A 196 11.30 -6.53 -9.09
CA VAL A 196 10.22 -6.87 -10.02
C VAL A 196 10.26 -8.34 -10.36
N SER A 197 9.13 -8.90 -10.76
CA SER A 197 9.11 -10.26 -11.33
C SER A 197 9.72 -10.28 -12.75
N GLU A 198 10.17 -11.45 -13.19
CA GLU A 198 10.85 -11.66 -14.48
C GLU A 198 10.08 -11.06 -15.66
N ASP A 199 8.75 -11.10 -15.62
CA ASP A 199 7.88 -10.57 -16.68
C ASP A 199 7.99 -9.04 -16.83
N PHE A 200 8.51 -8.32 -15.83
CA PHE A 200 8.64 -6.86 -15.79
C PHE A 200 10.09 -6.36 -15.79
N GLU A 201 11.07 -7.26 -15.76
CA GLU A 201 12.48 -6.89 -15.76
C GLU A 201 12.86 -6.23 -17.10
N ASP A 202 13.44 -5.01 -17.02
CA ASP A 202 13.81 -4.16 -18.17
C ASP A 202 12.67 -3.90 -19.18
N LEU A 203 11.42 -4.05 -18.76
CA LEU A 203 10.25 -3.95 -19.65
C LEU A 203 10.06 -2.54 -20.19
N THR A 204 10.23 -1.51 -19.34
CA THR A 204 9.94 -0.11 -19.72
C THR A 204 11.10 0.57 -20.44
N GLY A 205 12.32 0.11 -20.23
CA GLY A 205 13.54 0.80 -20.69
C GLY A 205 13.82 2.12 -19.96
N ASN A 206 13.07 2.43 -18.88
CA ASN A 206 13.19 3.66 -18.08
C ASN A 206 13.75 3.39 -16.67
N GLY A 207 14.38 2.23 -16.46
CA GLY A 207 14.99 1.81 -15.20
C GLY A 207 14.03 1.06 -14.28
N ILE A 208 14.62 0.40 -13.28
CA ILE A 208 13.90 -0.52 -12.39
C ILE A 208 12.72 0.13 -11.64
N TYR A 209 12.80 1.42 -11.30
CA TYR A 209 11.69 2.12 -10.64
C TYR A 209 10.44 2.15 -11.53
N ALA A 210 10.62 2.46 -12.82
CA ALA A 210 9.51 2.47 -13.77
C ALA A 210 8.93 1.06 -13.99
N ASP A 211 9.76 0.02 -14.00
CA ASP A 211 9.33 -1.38 -14.10
C ASP A 211 8.50 -1.78 -12.88
N VAL A 212 8.94 -1.39 -11.66
CA VAL A 212 8.20 -1.62 -10.41
C VAL A 212 6.81 -0.96 -10.44
N ILE A 213 6.73 0.31 -10.86
CA ILE A 213 5.43 1.00 -10.98
C ILE A 213 4.55 0.32 -12.03
N THR A 214 5.14 -0.16 -13.11
CA THR A 214 4.40 -0.88 -14.16
C THR A 214 3.85 -2.22 -13.65
N GLU A 215 4.60 -2.96 -12.81
CA GLU A 215 4.11 -4.18 -12.16
C GLU A 215 2.99 -3.89 -11.14
N ILE A 216 3.09 -2.80 -10.38
CA ILE A 216 2.01 -2.34 -9.49
C ILE A 216 0.76 -1.98 -10.30
N ASP A 217 0.90 -1.23 -11.39
CA ASP A 217 -0.20 -0.90 -12.28
C ASP A 217 -0.88 -2.15 -12.86
N TYR A 218 -0.08 -3.14 -13.29
CA TYR A 218 -0.59 -4.44 -13.71
C TYR A 218 -1.34 -5.16 -12.59
N SER A 219 -0.81 -5.15 -11.36
CA SER A 219 -1.49 -5.71 -10.18
C SER A 219 -2.87 -5.08 -9.97
N VAL A 220 -2.95 -3.74 -10.05
CA VAL A 220 -4.22 -3.01 -9.97
C VAL A 220 -5.18 -3.48 -11.08
N GLY A 221 -4.69 -3.56 -12.33
CA GLY A 221 -5.47 -4.05 -13.47
C GLY A 221 -6.07 -5.44 -13.21
N ARG A 222 -5.25 -6.38 -12.70
CA ARG A 222 -5.70 -7.75 -12.37
C ARG A 222 -6.78 -7.79 -11.29
N VAL A 223 -6.71 -6.89 -10.30
CA VAL A 223 -7.74 -6.74 -9.26
C VAL A 223 -9.03 -6.19 -9.88
N LEU A 224 -8.93 -5.17 -10.74
CA LEU A 224 -10.09 -4.59 -11.43
C LEU A 224 -10.78 -5.61 -12.34
N ASP A 225 -10.01 -6.36 -13.14
CA ASP A 225 -10.50 -7.45 -13.98
C ASP A 225 -11.26 -8.49 -13.14
N LYS A 226 -10.69 -8.88 -11.99
CA LYS A 226 -11.33 -9.85 -11.11
C LYS A 226 -12.64 -9.36 -10.53
N ILE A 227 -12.75 -8.09 -10.20
CA ILE A 227 -14.00 -7.46 -9.73
C ILE A 227 -15.05 -7.45 -10.84
N GLU A 228 -14.66 -7.14 -12.07
CA GLU A 228 -15.55 -7.17 -13.24
C GLU A 228 -16.03 -8.59 -13.55
N GLU A 229 -15.11 -9.56 -13.65
CA GLU A 229 -15.42 -10.98 -13.86
C GLU A 229 -16.36 -11.57 -12.80
N SER A 230 -16.26 -11.05 -11.57
CA SER A 230 -17.10 -11.46 -10.44
C SER A 230 -18.47 -10.75 -10.41
N GLY A 231 -18.72 -9.79 -11.32
CA GLY A 231 -19.96 -9.02 -11.36
C GLY A 231 -20.11 -8.04 -10.18
N LEU A 232 -19.00 -7.58 -9.59
CA LEU A 232 -18.98 -6.76 -8.36
C LEU A 232 -18.71 -5.27 -8.62
N THR A 233 -18.50 -4.86 -9.87
CA THR A 233 -18.11 -3.49 -10.25
C THR A 233 -19.04 -2.42 -9.68
N GLU A 234 -20.36 -2.66 -9.74
CA GLU A 234 -21.38 -1.71 -9.28
C GLU A 234 -21.44 -1.57 -7.76
N ASN A 235 -20.96 -2.58 -7.01
CA ASN A 235 -21.09 -2.65 -5.55
C ASN A 235 -19.75 -2.71 -4.82
N THR A 236 -18.70 -2.22 -5.46
CA THR A 236 -17.36 -2.19 -4.85
C THR A 236 -16.80 -0.78 -4.81
N ILE A 237 -16.40 -0.34 -3.61
CA ILE A 237 -15.58 0.86 -3.42
C ILE A 237 -14.12 0.43 -3.58
N ILE A 238 -13.39 1.13 -4.44
CA ILE A 238 -11.96 0.89 -4.67
C ILE A 238 -11.22 2.19 -4.40
N VAL A 239 -10.24 2.13 -3.49
CA VAL A 239 -9.33 3.23 -3.17
C VAL A 239 -7.93 2.82 -3.59
N PHE A 240 -7.21 3.72 -4.25
CA PHE A 240 -5.79 3.61 -4.53
C PHE A 240 -5.07 4.82 -3.95
N THR A 241 -3.98 4.63 -3.19
CA THR A 241 -3.17 5.73 -2.65
C THR A 241 -1.77 5.23 -2.21
N SER A 242 -0.96 6.14 -1.68
CA SER A 242 0.35 5.88 -1.05
C SER A 242 0.33 6.22 0.44
N ASP A 243 1.21 5.59 1.21
CA ASP A 243 1.33 5.87 2.65
C ASP A 243 2.11 7.15 2.95
N ASN A 244 3.05 7.55 2.11
CA ASN A 244 3.78 8.82 2.15
C ASN A 244 4.44 9.11 0.79
N GLY A 245 5.05 10.27 0.66
CA GLY A 245 5.79 10.65 -0.54
C GLY A 245 7.09 9.86 -0.75
N PRO A 246 7.79 10.07 -1.89
CA PRO A 246 8.92 9.27 -2.33
C PRO A 246 10.16 9.51 -1.47
N TRP A 247 11.04 8.51 -1.35
CA TRP A 247 12.29 8.60 -0.59
C TRP A 247 13.45 9.11 -1.46
N LEU A 248 13.47 10.43 -1.68
CA LEU A 248 14.32 11.09 -2.67
C LEU A 248 15.84 10.85 -2.51
N SER A 249 16.33 10.46 -1.32
CA SER A 249 17.75 10.20 -1.11
C SER A 249 18.30 8.97 -1.84
N TYR A 250 17.42 8.14 -2.43
CA TYR A 250 17.82 6.97 -3.22
C TYR A 250 18.00 7.26 -4.73
N GLY A 251 17.94 8.54 -5.15
CA GLY A 251 18.24 8.93 -6.53
C GLY A 251 17.37 8.22 -7.56
N ASP A 252 17.98 7.47 -8.47
CA ASP A 252 17.27 6.77 -9.55
C ASP A 252 16.36 5.62 -9.07
N HIS A 253 16.52 5.19 -7.80
CA HIS A 253 15.63 4.23 -7.15
C HIS A 253 14.49 4.90 -6.37
N ALA A 254 14.42 6.24 -6.39
CA ALA A 254 13.34 6.99 -5.77
C ALA A 254 12.28 7.38 -6.78
N GLY A 255 11.06 7.57 -6.28
CA GLY A 255 9.98 8.18 -7.05
C GLY A 255 10.12 9.69 -7.17
N SER A 256 9.09 10.31 -7.73
CA SER A 256 9.00 11.74 -7.99
C SER A 256 7.86 12.38 -7.20
N SER A 257 8.16 13.40 -6.41
CA SER A 257 7.13 14.25 -5.81
C SER A 257 6.46 15.22 -6.82
N GLY A 258 6.82 15.14 -8.11
CA GLY A 258 6.29 15.99 -9.16
C GLY A 258 6.67 17.45 -8.94
N ILE A 259 5.67 18.31 -8.86
CA ILE A 259 5.85 19.75 -8.66
C ILE A 259 6.10 20.15 -7.19
N TYR A 260 6.04 19.18 -6.28
CA TYR A 260 6.10 19.45 -4.84
C TYR A 260 7.52 19.35 -4.30
N ARG A 261 7.78 20.15 -3.26
CA ARG A 261 9.07 20.20 -2.58
C ARG A 261 9.24 19.01 -1.66
N GLU A 262 10.48 18.48 -1.63
CA GLU A 262 10.94 17.41 -0.75
C GLU A 262 10.17 16.07 -0.93
N GLY A 263 10.33 15.15 0.01
CA GLY A 263 9.74 13.82 0.00
C GLY A 263 9.61 13.22 1.40
N LYS A 264 9.61 11.90 1.47
CA LYS A 264 9.51 11.09 2.70
C LYS A 264 10.33 11.67 3.86
N GLY A 265 9.77 11.62 5.07
CA GLY A 265 10.41 12.12 6.28
C GLY A 265 10.30 13.63 6.47
N THR A 266 9.67 14.36 5.56
CA THR A 266 9.46 15.80 5.67
C THR A 266 7.97 16.17 5.67
N THR A 267 7.64 17.29 6.27
CA THR A 267 6.27 17.85 6.30
C THR A 267 5.98 18.79 5.13
N TRP A 268 6.88 18.85 4.14
CA TRP A 268 6.63 19.54 2.89
C TRP A 268 5.63 18.75 2.03
N GLU A 269 5.00 19.43 1.09
CA GLU A 269 4.00 18.84 0.20
C GLU A 269 4.47 17.51 -0.41
N GLY A 270 5.71 17.42 -0.89
CA GLY A 270 6.25 16.19 -1.48
C GLY A 270 6.39 15.02 -0.50
N GLY A 271 6.41 15.28 0.81
CA GLY A 271 6.46 14.23 1.83
C GLY A 271 5.10 13.67 2.23
N VAL A 272 4.05 14.46 2.12
CA VAL A 272 2.71 14.14 2.64
C VAL A 272 1.60 14.21 1.60
N ARG A 273 1.75 14.94 0.50
CA ARG A 273 0.76 15.00 -0.58
C ARG A 273 1.04 13.89 -1.59
N VAL A 274 0.13 12.93 -1.66
CA VAL A 274 0.31 11.70 -2.44
C VAL A 274 -0.85 11.52 -3.42
N PRO A 275 -0.69 10.72 -4.50
CA PRO A 275 -1.80 10.43 -5.40
C PRO A 275 -2.87 9.64 -4.67
N SER A 276 -4.13 9.96 -4.93
CA SER A 276 -5.25 9.18 -4.42
C SER A 276 -6.43 9.20 -5.38
N VAL A 277 -7.01 8.03 -5.57
CA VAL A 277 -8.18 7.82 -6.43
C VAL A 277 -9.19 6.98 -5.67
N ILE A 278 -10.47 7.35 -5.77
CA ILE A 278 -11.58 6.55 -5.26
C ILE A 278 -12.60 6.29 -6.37
N LYS A 279 -13.00 5.04 -6.55
CA LYS A 279 -14.06 4.63 -7.47
C LYS A 279 -15.18 3.93 -6.73
N PHE A 280 -16.40 4.37 -6.99
CA PHE A 280 -17.63 3.67 -6.58
C PHE A 280 -18.73 3.94 -7.60
N THR A 281 -18.92 3.02 -8.51
CA THR A 281 -19.77 3.18 -9.69
C THR A 281 -21.21 3.61 -9.36
N ASN A 282 -21.81 3.05 -8.32
CA ASN A 282 -23.18 3.39 -7.92
C ASN A 282 -23.29 4.65 -7.03
N GLY A 283 -22.18 5.23 -6.57
CA GLY A 283 -22.24 6.34 -5.61
C GLY A 283 -21.46 7.59 -6.02
N LEU A 284 -20.42 7.46 -6.83
CA LEU A 284 -19.55 8.56 -7.21
C LEU A 284 -19.54 8.73 -8.73
N LYS A 285 -19.61 9.99 -9.18
CA LYS A 285 -19.40 10.33 -10.59
C LYS A 285 -17.93 10.67 -10.83
N PRO A 286 -17.38 10.31 -12.00
CA PRO A 286 -16.04 10.72 -12.37
C PRO A 286 -15.84 12.23 -12.24
N SER A 287 -14.82 12.63 -11.48
CA SER A 287 -14.51 14.04 -11.21
C SER A 287 -13.09 14.22 -10.69
N ILE A 288 -12.66 15.47 -10.62
CA ILE A 288 -11.42 15.87 -9.96
C ILE A 288 -11.81 16.74 -8.77
N ILE A 289 -11.29 16.41 -7.60
CA ILE A 289 -11.53 17.14 -6.34
C ILE A 289 -10.21 17.71 -5.86
N ASP A 290 -10.18 19.04 -5.67
CA ASP A 290 -9.02 19.78 -5.19
C ASP A 290 -9.11 20.13 -3.69
N GLU A 291 -10.27 19.92 -3.07
CA GLU A 291 -10.44 20.09 -1.63
C GLU A 291 -9.52 19.15 -0.85
N PRO A 292 -8.90 19.64 0.22
CA PRO A 292 -8.03 18.80 1.05
C PRO A 292 -8.80 17.63 1.70
N VAL A 293 -8.28 16.43 1.49
CA VAL A 293 -8.71 15.18 2.12
C VAL A 293 -7.49 14.54 2.79
N MET A 294 -7.66 13.96 3.94
CA MET A 294 -6.57 13.32 4.68
C MET A 294 -6.82 11.83 4.89
N ALA A 295 -5.76 11.09 5.04
CA ALA A 295 -5.78 9.63 5.26
C ALA A 295 -6.60 9.17 6.48
N ILE A 296 -6.90 10.05 7.43
CA ILE A 296 -7.75 9.77 8.59
C ILE A 296 -9.25 9.92 8.30
N ASP A 297 -9.64 10.37 7.10
CA ASP A 297 -11.04 10.63 6.74
C ASP A 297 -11.75 9.37 6.19
N TRP A 298 -11.02 8.26 6.01
CA TRP A 298 -11.57 6.97 5.57
C TRP A 298 -12.34 6.28 6.70
#